data_091daf99ab7c567c92a63570df6eb815
#
_entry.id   091daf99ab7c567c92a63570df6eb815
#
_cell.length_a   1.000
_cell.length_b   1.000
_cell.length_c   1.000
_cell.angle_alpha   90.00
_cell.angle_beta   90.00
_cell.angle_gamma   90.00
#
_symmetry.space_group_name_H-M   'P 1'
#
loop_
_entity.id
_entity.type
_entity.pdbx_description
1 polymer ?
#
loop_
_entity_poly.entity_id
_entity_poly.type
_entity_poly.pdbx_seq_one_letter_code
_entity_poly.pdbx_strand_id
1 'polypeptide(L)' 'MFERLKRLYIESKIDEAGLQAAVENGWITAEQKAEIIGEHEE' A
#
# COMPACT_ATOMS: atom_id res chain seq x y z
N MET A 1 -10.48 -0.20 -1.74
CA MET A 1 -9.19 0.22 -2.30
C MET A 1 -7.99 -0.32 -1.52
N PHE A 2 -8.14 -0.44 -0.20
CA PHE A 2 -7.04 -0.92 0.64
C PHE A 2 -6.57 -2.33 0.22
N GLU A 3 -7.51 -3.24 0.08
CA GLU A 3 -7.14 -4.62 -0.23
C GLU A 3 -6.53 -4.73 -1.61
N ARG A 4 -7.02 -3.94 -2.55
CA ARG A 4 -6.47 -3.97 -3.90
C ARG A 4 -5.01 -3.49 -3.89
N LEU A 5 -4.76 -2.39 -3.20
CA LEU A 5 -3.41 -1.86 -3.12
C LEU A 5 -2.48 -2.82 -2.39
N LYS A 6 -2.99 -3.44 -1.34
CA LYS A 6 -2.20 -4.41 -0.61
C LYS A 6 -1.77 -5.56 -1.51
N ARG A 7 -2.70 -6.07 -2.30
CA ARG A 7 -2.36 -7.16 -3.21
C ARG A 7 -1.36 -6.71 -4.26
N LEU A 8 -1.56 -5.52 -4.82
CA LEU A 8 -0.64 -5.03 -5.84
C LEU A 8 0.77 -4.92 -5.27
N TYR A 9 0.88 -4.46 -4.05
CA TYR A 9 2.19 -4.33 -3.43
C TYR A 9 2.83 -5.69 -3.21
N ILE A 10 2.05 -6.64 -2.72
CA ILE A 10 2.56 -7.99 -2.48
C ILE A 10 3.02 -8.63 -3.78
N GLU A 11 2.32 -8.36 -4.86
CA GLU A 11 2.67 -8.92 -6.15
C GLU A 11 3.76 -8.11 -6.86
N SER A 12 4.27 -7.09 -6.20
CA SER A 12 5.32 -6.23 -6.73
C SER A 12 4.86 -5.41 -7.94
N LYS A 13 3.57 -5.18 -8.04
CA LYS A 13 3.05 -4.36 -9.14
C LYS A 13 3.10 -2.88 -8.82
N ILE A 14 3.21 -2.53 -7.54
CA ILE A 14 3.44 -1.15 -7.12
C ILE A 14 4.49 -1.17 -6.02
N ASP A 15 5.09 -0.02 -5.77
CA ASP A 15 6.11 0.08 -4.74
C ASP A 15 5.67 1.10 -3.70
N GLU A 16 6.58 1.46 -2.80
CA GLU A 16 6.26 2.40 -1.76
C GLU A 16 5.79 3.74 -2.32
N ALA A 17 6.38 4.15 -3.42
CA ALA A 17 5.95 5.40 -4.03
C ALA A 17 4.48 5.33 -4.44
N GLY A 18 4.07 4.18 -4.96
CA GLY A 18 2.67 4.00 -5.32
C GLY A 18 1.77 4.06 -4.10
N LEU A 19 2.20 3.45 -3.00
CA LEU A 19 1.41 3.50 -1.77
C LEU A 19 1.35 4.91 -1.23
N GLN A 20 2.47 5.65 -1.33
CA GLN A 20 2.48 7.02 -0.86
C GLN A 20 1.50 7.87 -1.66
N ALA A 21 1.46 7.67 -2.97
CA ALA A 21 0.52 8.38 -3.81
C ALA A 21 -0.92 8.07 -3.39
N ALA A 22 -1.18 6.82 -3.04
CA ALA A 22 -2.52 6.44 -2.60
C ALA A 22 -2.89 7.16 -1.31
N VAL A 23 -1.93 7.31 -0.40
CA VAL A 23 -2.17 8.04 0.83
C VAL A 23 -2.50 9.50 0.51
N GLU A 24 -1.73 10.08 -0.38
CA GLU A 24 -1.92 11.49 -0.72
C GLU A 24 -3.23 11.73 -1.44
N ASN A 25 -3.70 10.74 -2.18
CA ASN A 25 -4.99 10.84 -2.86
C ASN A 25 -6.15 10.52 -1.93
N GLY A 26 -5.88 10.09 -0.72
CA GLY A 26 -6.93 9.76 0.21
C GLY A 26 -7.54 8.38 0.01
N TRP A 27 -6.89 7.53 -0.80
CA TRP A 27 -7.38 6.18 -1.02
C TRP A 27 -7.15 5.29 0.19
N ILE A 28 -6.05 5.48 0.87
CA ILE A 28 -5.72 4.76 2.09
C ILE A 28 -5.10 5.74 3.06
N THR A 29 -4.95 5.30 4.31
CA THR A 29 -4.32 6.13 5.32
C THR A 29 -2.87 5.75 5.50
N ALA A 30 -2.13 6.58 6.22
CA ALA A 30 -0.73 6.28 6.52
C ALA A 30 -0.63 4.98 7.31
N GLU A 31 -1.59 4.73 8.18
CA GLU A 31 -1.59 3.50 8.95
C GLU A 31 -1.80 2.30 8.04
N GLN A 32 -2.69 2.43 7.08
CA GLN A 32 -2.94 1.34 6.16
C GLN A 32 -1.72 1.09 5.29
N LYS A 33 -1.02 2.14 4.92
CA LYS A 33 0.22 1.97 4.17
C LYS A 33 1.22 1.17 4.98
N ALA A 34 1.37 1.49 6.25
CA ALA A 34 2.30 0.77 7.10
C ALA A 34 1.90 -0.69 7.25
N GLU A 35 0.60 -0.95 7.31
CA GLU A 35 0.13 -2.32 7.40
C GLU A 35 0.50 -3.11 6.16
N ILE A 36 0.32 -2.51 5.00
CA ILE A 36 0.64 -3.19 3.76
C ILE A 36 2.12 -3.53 3.70
N ILE A 37 2.95 -2.57 4.06
CA ILE A 37 4.40 -2.78 4.02
C ILE A 37 4.80 -3.84 5.04
N GLY A 38 4.21 -3.79 6.21
CA GLY A 38 4.53 -4.76 7.26
C GLY A 38 4.20 -6.18 6.85
N GLU A 39 3.06 -6.36 6.20
CA GLU A 39 2.68 -7.71 5.76
C GLU A 39 3.58 -8.22 4.67
N HIS A 40 4.04 -7.30 3.82
CA HIS A 40 4.90 -7.71 2.72
C HIS A 40 6.27 -8.14 3.19
N GLU A 41 6.71 -7.55 4.29
CA GLU A 41 8.05 -7.84 4.78
C GLU A 41 8.20 -9.24 5.33
N GLU A 42 7.12 -9.91 5.54
CA GLU A 42 7.17 -11.26 6.05
C GLU A 42 7.95 -12.20 5.19
#